data_3441535cfbc01cd0508391a2552299cd
#
_entry.id   3441535cfbc01cd0508391a2552299cd
#
_cell.length_a   1.000
_cell.length_b   1.000
_cell.length_c   1.000
_cell.angle_alpha   90.00
_cell.angle_beta   90.00
_cell.angle_gamma   90.00
#
_symmetry.space_group_name_H-M   'P 1'
#
loop_
_entity.id
_entity.type
_entity.pdbx_description
1 polymer ?
#
loop_
_entity_poly.entity_id
_entity_poly.type
_entity_poly.pdbx_seq_one_letter_code
_entity_poly.pdbx_strand_id
1 'polypeptide(L)'
;LKFKTYDELVAAYREQGSLPEAEYMQAIENTNVMADMVEPFELDRGTKYPHIYSEPEKTFRDKIQTAVENHPYALKHHTKEELQKTIDEEFDVYKATKSIDFMLLQTYLREWEKQNDIQCGYGRGSVSGSMIAYLLGITQMDSMRYGLNFFRFMNPSRVTNADIDTDYSGKDRETIKRFLLKDKMNLPSIRS
;
A
#
# COMPACT_ATOMS: atom_id res chain seq x y z
N LEU A 1 4.87 -27.42 -8.01
CA LEU A 1 3.50 -27.88 -8.26
C LEU A 1 3.33 -28.09 -9.76
N LYS A 2 2.85 -29.26 -10.17
CA LYS A 2 2.53 -29.58 -11.56
C LYS A 2 1.01 -29.56 -11.71
N PHE A 3 0.52 -28.91 -12.75
CA PHE A 3 -0.88 -28.99 -13.12
C PHE A 3 -1.12 -30.35 -13.78
N LYS A 4 -1.98 -31.19 -13.18
CA LYS A 4 -2.25 -32.55 -13.65
C LYS A 4 -3.49 -32.56 -14.52
N THR A 5 -3.47 -33.35 -15.58
CA THR A 5 -4.69 -33.72 -16.31
C THR A 5 -5.57 -34.64 -15.46
N TYR A 6 -6.81 -34.84 -15.88
CA TYR A 6 -7.73 -35.78 -15.22
C TYR A 6 -7.12 -37.18 -15.05
N ASP A 7 -6.59 -37.74 -16.13
CA ASP A 7 -5.98 -39.07 -16.10
C ASP A 7 -4.74 -39.15 -15.21
N GLU A 8 -3.89 -38.11 -15.24
CA GLU A 8 -2.72 -38.01 -14.34
C GLU A 8 -3.14 -37.90 -12.87
N LEU A 9 -4.26 -37.26 -12.60
CA LEU A 9 -4.78 -37.11 -11.24
C LEU A 9 -5.35 -38.44 -10.73
N VAL A 10 -6.15 -39.13 -11.56
CA VAL A 10 -6.67 -40.46 -11.26
C VAL A 10 -5.53 -41.45 -11.02
N ALA A 11 -4.52 -41.47 -11.92
CA ALA A 11 -3.36 -42.32 -11.75
C ALA A 11 -2.60 -42.06 -10.45
N ALA A 12 -2.43 -40.79 -10.08
CA ALA A 12 -1.76 -40.42 -8.82
C ALA A 12 -2.51 -40.88 -7.58
N TYR A 13 -3.84 -40.79 -7.54
CA TYR A 13 -4.65 -41.34 -6.44
C TYR A 13 -4.57 -42.86 -6.35
N ARG A 14 -4.57 -43.51 -7.51
CA ARG A 14 -4.46 -44.99 -7.60
C ARG A 14 -3.09 -45.43 -7.11
N GLU A 15 -2.01 -44.75 -7.51
CA GLU A 15 -0.64 -45.00 -7.03
C GLU A 15 -0.51 -44.77 -5.49
N GLN A 16 -1.12 -43.71 -4.99
CA GLN A 16 -1.11 -43.37 -3.56
C GLN A 16 -1.76 -44.47 -2.68
N GLY A 17 -2.84 -45.11 -3.18
CA GLY A 17 -3.50 -46.23 -2.55
C GLY A 17 -4.12 -45.97 -1.16
N SER A 18 -4.27 -44.71 -0.77
CA SER A 18 -4.76 -44.31 0.57
C SER A 18 -6.28 -44.23 0.67
N LEU A 19 -6.97 -44.10 -0.47
CA LEU A 19 -8.43 -43.94 -0.52
C LEU A 19 -9.04 -44.97 -1.47
N PRO A 20 -10.25 -45.47 -1.16
CA PRO A 20 -11.04 -46.25 -2.10
C PRO A 20 -11.32 -45.50 -3.40
N GLU A 21 -11.42 -46.21 -4.52
CA GLU A 21 -11.64 -45.60 -5.83
C GLU A 21 -12.88 -44.69 -5.87
N ALA A 22 -13.98 -45.12 -5.27
CA ALA A 22 -15.20 -44.35 -5.24
C ALA A 22 -15.03 -42.99 -4.52
N GLU A 23 -14.21 -42.95 -3.46
CA GLU A 23 -13.99 -41.73 -2.70
C GLU A 23 -13.13 -40.71 -3.45
N TYR A 24 -12.00 -41.13 -4.06
CA TYR A 24 -11.20 -40.17 -4.80
C TYR A 24 -11.87 -39.73 -6.11
N MET A 25 -12.64 -40.60 -6.76
CA MET A 25 -13.44 -40.23 -7.93
C MET A 25 -14.49 -39.18 -7.55
N GLN A 26 -15.18 -39.37 -6.44
CA GLN A 26 -16.13 -38.37 -5.94
C GLN A 26 -15.43 -37.07 -5.57
N ALA A 27 -14.24 -37.11 -4.97
CA ALA A 27 -13.48 -35.91 -4.67
C ALA A 27 -13.06 -35.13 -5.93
N ILE A 28 -12.69 -35.83 -6.99
CA ILE A 28 -12.39 -35.22 -8.29
C ILE A 28 -13.65 -34.56 -8.89
N GLU A 29 -14.78 -35.27 -8.88
CA GLU A 29 -16.06 -34.74 -9.38
C GLU A 29 -16.53 -33.51 -8.58
N ASN A 30 -16.33 -33.51 -7.28
CA ASN A 30 -16.68 -32.36 -6.42
C ASN A 30 -15.92 -31.09 -6.83
N THR A 31 -14.78 -31.16 -7.52
CA THR A 31 -14.10 -29.98 -8.04
C THR A 31 -14.90 -29.32 -9.17
N ASN A 32 -15.57 -30.12 -10.01
CA ASN A 32 -16.48 -29.59 -11.04
C ASN A 32 -17.72 -28.97 -10.39
N VAL A 33 -18.30 -29.64 -9.40
CA VAL A 33 -19.43 -29.11 -8.63
C VAL A 33 -19.08 -27.76 -8.01
N MET A 34 -17.88 -27.63 -7.42
CA MET A 34 -17.43 -26.35 -6.87
C MET A 34 -17.24 -25.29 -7.97
N ALA A 35 -16.71 -25.66 -9.13
CA ALA A 35 -16.56 -24.72 -10.22
C ALA A 35 -17.91 -24.21 -10.74
N ASP A 36 -18.90 -25.10 -10.82
CA ASP A 36 -20.25 -24.77 -11.26
C ASP A 36 -21.03 -23.88 -10.26
N MET A 37 -20.61 -23.86 -8.99
CA MET A 37 -21.16 -22.95 -7.96
C MET A 37 -20.63 -21.53 -8.07
N VAL A 38 -19.56 -21.31 -8.85
CA VAL A 38 -18.96 -19.97 -9.03
C VAL A 38 -19.77 -19.18 -10.05
N GLU A 39 -20.47 -18.18 -9.59
CA GLU A 39 -21.16 -17.23 -10.46
C GLU A 39 -20.15 -16.17 -10.97
N PRO A 40 -20.22 -15.80 -12.27
CA PRO A 40 -19.40 -14.71 -12.78
C PRO A 40 -19.79 -13.41 -12.09
N PHE A 41 -18.81 -12.67 -11.60
CA PHE A 41 -19.02 -11.36 -11.01
C PHE A 41 -17.91 -10.40 -11.47
N GLU A 42 -18.24 -9.12 -11.54
CA GLU A 42 -17.29 -8.07 -11.83
C GLU A 42 -16.81 -7.42 -10.54
N LEU A 43 -15.49 -7.41 -10.36
CA LEU A 43 -14.87 -6.67 -9.27
C LEU A 43 -14.79 -5.19 -9.63
N ASP A 44 -15.30 -4.33 -8.75
CA ASP A 44 -15.00 -2.90 -8.83
C ASP A 44 -13.51 -2.68 -8.54
N ARG A 45 -12.73 -2.45 -9.61
CA ARG A 45 -11.28 -2.21 -9.55
C ARG A 45 -10.91 -0.73 -9.45
N GLY A 46 -11.91 0.14 -9.26
CA GLY A 46 -11.69 1.58 -9.08
C GLY A 46 -10.89 1.86 -7.81
N THR A 47 -9.90 2.75 -7.91
CA THR A 47 -9.17 3.25 -6.74
C THR A 47 -10.10 4.07 -5.87
N LYS A 48 -10.22 3.72 -4.58
CA LYS A 48 -11.13 4.35 -3.62
C LYS A 48 -10.35 5.05 -2.50
N TYR A 49 -9.46 5.97 -2.89
CA TYR A 49 -8.80 6.81 -1.89
C TYR A 49 -9.75 7.90 -1.38
N PRO A 50 -9.74 8.20 -0.09
CA PRO A 50 -10.57 9.27 0.45
C PRO A 50 -10.05 10.64 0.03
N HIS A 51 -10.93 11.49 -0.49
CA HIS A 51 -10.64 12.88 -0.80
C HIS A 51 -10.84 13.73 0.46
N ILE A 52 -9.76 14.08 1.14
CA ILE A 52 -9.80 14.88 2.38
C ILE A 52 -9.52 16.37 2.14
N TYR A 53 -9.05 16.74 0.96
CA TYR A 53 -8.78 18.12 0.56
C TYR A 53 -9.47 18.45 -0.76
N SER A 54 -10.00 19.65 -0.87
CA SER A 54 -10.69 20.13 -2.09
C SER A 54 -9.74 20.33 -3.28
N GLU A 55 -8.47 20.70 -3.02
CA GLU A 55 -7.41 20.90 -4.01
C GLU A 55 -6.19 20.01 -3.69
N PRO A 56 -6.29 18.69 -3.93
CA PRO A 56 -5.27 17.75 -3.45
C PRO A 56 -3.88 18.00 -4.05
N GLU A 57 -3.77 18.26 -5.35
CA GLU A 57 -2.47 18.50 -5.99
C GLU A 57 -1.77 19.75 -5.43
N LYS A 58 -2.51 20.84 -5.27
CA LYS A 58 -1.99 22.07 -4.68
C LYS A 58 -1.58 21.86 -3.24
N THR A 59 -2.48 21.28 -2.43
CA THR A 59 -2.21 20.99 -1.02
C THR A 59 -0.97 20.10 -0.84
N PHE A 60 -0.81 19.11 -1.71
CA PHE A 60 0.34 18.22 -1.66
C PHE A 60 1.65 18.97 -1.97
N ARG A 61 1.67 19.82 -3.00
CA ARG A 61 2.82 20.68 -3.32
C ARG A 61 3.15 21.63 -2.17
N ASP A 62 2.16 22.31 -1.61
CA ASP A 62 2.34 23.26 -0.50
C ASP A 62 2.93 22.55 0.74
N LYS A 63 2.43 21.35 1.07
CA LYS A 63 2.96 20.55 2.19
C LYS A 63 4.41 20.11 1.93
N ILE A 64 4.74 19.67 0.73
CA ILE A 64 6.11 19.29 0.35
C ILE A 64 7.04 20.50 0.46
N GLN A 65 6.65 21.65 -0.08
CA GLN A 65 7.45 22.88 -0.01
C GLN A 65 7.71 23.30 1.44
N THR A 66 6.65 23.32 2.26
CA THR A 66 6.75 23.60 3.70
C THR A 66 7.67 22.61 4.40
N ALA A 67 7.60 21.33 4.02
CA ALA A 67 8.46 20.29 4.58
C ALA A 67 9.92 20.50 4.20
N VAL A 68 10.23 20.83 2.96
CA VAL A 68 11.62 21.14 2.51
C VAL A 68 12.22 22.28 3.33
N GLU A 69 11.44 23.35 3.56
CA GLU A 69 11.91 24.54 4.29
C GLU A 69 12.17 24.25 5.78
N ASN A 70 11.38 23.38 6.38
CA ASN A 70 11.41 23.11 7.81
C ASN A 70 12.09 21.79 8.19
N HIS A 71 12.47 20.96 7.25
CA HIS A 71 13.06 19.66 7.57
C HIS A 71 14.49 19.79 8.10
N PRO A 72 14.78 19.28 9.31
CA PRO A 72 16.03 19.56 10.01
C PRO A 72 17.29 19.05 9.32
N TYR A 73 17.15 18.06 8.45
CA TYR A 73 18.26 17.34 7.84
C TYR A 73 18.31 17.38 6.32
N ALA A 74 17.20 17.63 5.63
CA ALA A 74 17.14 17.53 4.17
C ALA A 74 18.18 18.40 3.47
N LEU A 75 18.22 19.71 3.81
CA LEU A 75 19.19 20.65 3.26
C LEU A 75 20.62 20.54 3.85
N LYS A 76 20.85 19.65 4.79
CA LYS A 76 22.22 19.35 5.27
C LYS A 76 22.95 18.34 4.40
N HIS A 77 22.20 17.49 3.73
CA HIS A 77 22.75 16.36 2.96
C HIS A 77 22.57 16.51 1.46
N HIS A 78 21.67 17.39 1.02
CA HIS A 78 21.32 17.59 -0.39
C HIS A 78 21.28 19.05 -0.74
N THR A 79 21.57 19.38 -1.99
CA THR A 79 21.36 20.73 -2.53
C THR A 79 19.87 20.93 -2.82
N LYS A 80 19.45 22.21 -2.91
CA LYS A 80 18.06 22.52 -3.28
C LYS A 80 17.70 22.00 -4.67
N GLU A 81 18.63 22.06 -5.59
CA GLU A 81 18.47 21.61 -6.97
C GLU A 81 18.27 20.10 -7.05
N GLU A 82 19.06 19.32 -6.31
CA GLU A 82 18.92 17.85 -6.24
C GLU A 82 17.57 17.46 -5.63
N LEU A 83 17.20 18.10 -4.52
CA LEU A 83 15.91 17.85 -3.86
C LEU A 83 14.74 18.20 -4.78
N GLN A 84 14.78 19.38 -5.43
CA GLN A 84 13.69 19.79 -6.30
C GLN A 84 13.52 18.85 -7.48
N LYS A 85 14.61 18.42 -8.11
CA LYS A 85 14.57 17.44 -9.20
C LYS A 85 13.92 16.13 -8.75
N THR A 86 14.34 15.58 -7.62
CA THR A 86 13.77 14.32 -7.08
C THR A 86 12.30 14.49 -6.71
N ILE A 87 11.93 15.62 -6.10
CA ILE A 87 10.54 15.94 -5.76
C ILE A 87 9.66 16.01 -7.01
N ASP A 88 10.12 16.68 -8.05
CA ASP A 88 9.35 16.82 -9.30
C ASP A 88 9.16 15.45 -9.98
N GLU A 89 10.21 14.62 -10.04
CA GLU A 89 10.13 13.25 -10.58
C GLU A 89 9.14 12.37 -9.79
N GLU A 90 9.21 12.37 -8.47
CA GLU A 90 8.30 11.61 -7.61
C GLU A 90 6.86 12.15 -7.69
N PHE A 91 6.69 13.47 -7.69
CA PHE A 91 5.37 14.10 -7.76
C PHE A 91 4.63 13.73 -9.05
N ASP A 92 5.32 13.74 -10.19
CA ASP A 92 4.73 13.35 -11.47
C ASP A 92 4.27 11.89 -11.46
N VAL A 93 5.01 11.00 -10.81
CA VAL A 93 4.60 9.60 -10.62
C VAL A 93 3.38 9.50 -9.72
N TYR A 94 3.34 10.20 -8.58
CA TYR A 94 2.17 10.23 -7.70
C TYR A 94 0.91 10.74 -8.41
N LYS A 95 1.07 11.75 -9.26
CA LYS A 95 -0.01 12.28 -10.10
C LYS A 95 -0.47 11.25 -11.13
N ALA A 96 0.45 10.65 -11.87
CA ALA A 96 0.15 9.64 -12.90
C ALA A 96 -0.53 8.40 -12.33
N THR A 97 -0.16 7.98 -11.11
CA THR A 97 -0.73 6.82 -10.42
C THR A 97 -1.98 7.16 -9.59
N LYS A 98 -2.44 8.44 -9.61
CA LYS A 98 -3.58 8.92 -8.81
C LYS A 98 -3.44 8.66 -7.31
N SER A 99 -2.21 8.73 -6.78
CA SER A 99 -1.89 8.37 -5.39
C SER A 99 -1.73 9.60 -4.48
N ILE A 100 -1.96 10.82 -4.97
CA ILE A 100 -1.81 12.05 -4.19
C ILE A 100 -2.72 12.06 -2.97
N ASP A 101 -4.00 11.70 -3.13
CA ASP A 101 -4.95 11.63 -2.00
C ASP A 101 -4.51 10.63 -0.93
N PHE A 102 -3.94 9.50 -1.36
CA PHE A 102 -3.40 8.51 -0.44
C PHE A 102 -2.19 9.06 0.36
N MET A 103 -1.28 9.76 -0.30
CA MET A 103 -0.15 10.40 0.36
C MET A 103 -0.58 11.52 1.32
N LEU A 104 -1.60 12.29 0.94
CA LEU A 104 -2.20 13.30 1.79
C LEU A 104 -2.87 12.69 3.04
N LEU A 105 -3.56 11.56 2.88
CA LEU A 105 -4.13 10.82 4.01
C LEU A 105 -3.03 10.35 4.97
N GLN A 106 -1.94 9.79 4.44
CA GLN A 106 -0.80 9.36 5.26
C GLN A 106 -0.15 10.54 5.99
N THR A 107 0.04 11.67 5.30
CA THR A 107 0.57 12.90 5.91
C THR A 107 -0.33 13.40 7.04
N TYR A 108 -1.64 13.46 6.79
CA TYR A 108 -2.60 13.86 7.81
C TYR A 108 -2.55 12.94 9.04
N LEU A 109 -2.42 11.64 8.82
CA LEU A 109 -2.29 10.67 9.91
C LEU A 109 -1.01 10.91 10.73
N ARG A 110 0.14 11.17 10.07
CA ARG A 110 1.41 11.50 10.74
C ARG A 110 1.29 12.78 11.58
N GLU A 111 0.64 13.81 11.05
CA GLU A 111 0.39 15.07 11.77
C GLU A 111 -0.47 14.84 13.02
N TRP A 112 -1.53 14.04 12.89
CA TRP A 112 -2.41 13.69 14.01
C TRP A 112 -1.70 12.84 15.06
N GLU A 113 -0.91 11.87 14.68
CA GLU A 113 -0.11 11.04 15.58
C GLU A 113 0.86 11.88 16.42
N LYS A 114 1.56 12.81 15.75
CA LYS A 114 2.47 13.73 16.44
C LYS A 114 1.75 14.61 17.46
N GLN A 115 0.54 15.07 17.15
CA GLN A 115 -0.29 15.87 18.08
C GLN A 115 -0.81 15.06 19.28
N ASN A 116 -0.89 13.73 19.15
CA ASN A 116 -1.42 12.84 20.18
C ASN A 116 -0.32 11.99 20.86
N ASP A 117 0.96 12.34 20.68
CA ASP A 117 2.12 11.64 21.24
C ASP A 117 2.13 10.15 20.92
N ILE A 118 1.69 9.79 19.70
CA ILE A 118 1.72 8.42 19.18
C ILE A 118 2.99 8.25 18.37
N GLN A 119 3.76 7.22 18.69
CA GLN A 119 4.96 6.88 17.97
C GLN A 119 4.71 5.75 16.98
N CYS A 120 5.19 5.92 15.77
CA CYS A 120 5.23 4.89 14.74
C CYS A 120 6.68 4.46 14.42
N GLY A 121 6.84 3.30 13.82
CA GLY A 121 8.13 2.83 13.33
C GLY A 121 8.73 3.76 12.28
N TYR A 122 10.03 3.63 12.04
CA TYR A 122 10.80 4.48 11.10
C TYR A 122 10.36 4.37 9.63
N GLY A 123 9.42 3.52 9.33
CA GLY A 123 8.99 3.13 7.99
C GLY A 123 9.66 1.85 7.55
N ARG A 124 8.92 1.02 6.84
CA ARG A 124 9.40 -0.24 6.28
C ARG A 124 8.85 -0.46 4.87
N GLY A 125 9.44 -1.42 4.16
CA GLY A 125 9.01 -1.75 2.81
C GLY A 125 9.47 -0.74 1.76
N SER A 126 8.77 -0.72 0.65
CA SER A 126 9.16 0.03 -0.54
C SER A 126 9.02 1.55 -0.40
N VAL A 127 8.11 2.03 0.49
CA VAL A 127 7.90 3.46 0.72
C VAL A 127 9.15 4.20 1.19
N SER A 128 10.09 3.50 1.81
CA SER A 128 11.39 4.06 2.21
C SER A 128 12.22 4.58 1.01
N GLY A 129 11.86 4.20 -0.22
CA GLY A 129 12.47 4.72 -1.44
C GLY A 129 11.97 6.11 -1.87
N SER A 130 10.96 6.69 -1.21
CA SER A 130 10.41 8.00 -1.55
C SER A 130 11.00 9.12 -0.71
N MET A 131 11.57 10.13 -1.38
CA MET A 131 12.03 11.36 -0.74
C MET A 131 10.88 12.22 -0.24
N ILE A 132 9.78 12.29 -0.98
CA ILE A 132 8.57 12.98 -0.55
C ILE A 132 8.01 12.34 0.72
N ALA A 133 7.97 11.00 0.82
CA ALA A 133 7.52 10.33 2.03
C ALA A 133 8.43 10.63 3.25
N TYR A 134 9.74 10.78 3.03
CA TYR A 134 10.68 11.20 4.07
C TYR A 134 10.44 12.65 4.51
N LEU A 135 10.31 13.58 3.57
CA LEU A 135 10.04 14.99 3.87
C LEU A 135 8.74 15.19 4.66
N LEU A 136 7.70 14.44 4.31
CA LEU A 136 6.39 14.49 4.97
C LEU A 136 6.31 13.67 6.27
N GLY A 137 7.40 13.04 6.69
CA GLY A 137 7.47 12.27 7.93
C GLY A 137 6.73 10.92 7.89
N ILE A 138 6.34 10.45 6.70
CA ILE A 138 5.73 9.12 6.50
C ILE A 138 6.77 8.04 6.76
N THR A 139 8.02 8.29 6.38
CA THR A 139 9.18 7.48 6.74
C THR A 139 10.27 8.35 7.36
N GLN A 140 11.23 7.74 8.05
CA GLN A 140 12.40 8.42 8.59
C GLN A 140 13.68 8.07 7.81
N MET A 141 13.52 7.50 6.61
CA MET A 141 14.63 7.09 5.76
C MET A 141 14.84 8.11 4.64
N ASP A 142 15.99 8.77 4.66
CA ASP A 142 16.45 9.63 3.57
C ASP A 142 16.80 8.77 2.35
N SER A 143 15.88 8.65 1.41
CA SER A 143 16.01 7.75 0.25
C SER A 143 17.16 8.13 -0.67
N MET A 144 17.44 9.42 -0.83
CA MET A 144 18.54 9.90 -1.67
C MET A 144 19.90 9.56 -1.05
N ARG A 145 20.05 9.80 0.26
CA ARG A 145 21.30 9.51 0.98
C ARG A 145 21.68 8.04 0.94
N TYR A 146 20.69 7.15 1.01
CA TYR A 146 20.91 5.70 0.98
C TYR A 146 20.76 5.06 -0.40
N GLY A 147 20.57 5.86 -1.45
CA GLY A 147 20.44 5.36 -2.82
C GLY A 147 19.26 4.40 -3.00
N LEU A 148 18.15 4.63 -2.29
CA LEU A 148 16.96 3.77 -2.36
C LEU A 148 16.16 4.05 -3.63
N ASN A 149 15.60 3.01 -4.22
CA ASN A 149 14.91 3.11 -5.49
C ASN A 149 13.41 3.38 -5.31
N PHE A 150 12.97 4.59 -5.68
CA PHE A 150 11.59 5.02 -5.65
C PHE A 150 10.65 4.15 -6.51
N PHE A 151 11.11 3.68 -7.67
CA PHE A 151 10.29 2.87 -8.58
C PHE A 151 9.93 1.47 -8.05
N ARG A 152 10.53 1.05 -6.94
CA ARG A 152 10.07 -0.13 -6.19
C ARG A 152 8.79 0.14 -5.41
N PHE A 153 8.58 1.38 -5.00
CA PHE A 153 7.37 1.82 -4.30
C PHE A 153 6.27 2.20 -5.28
N MET A 154 6.56 3.12 -6.20
CA MET A 154 5.59 3.62 -7.17
C MET A 154 6.16 3.52 -8.57
N ASN A 155 5.39 2.92 -9.47
CA ASN A 155 5.80 2.78 -10.86
C ASN A 155 4.57 2.96 -11.77
N PRO A 156 4.57 3.92 -12.70
CA PRO A 156 3.46 4.15 -13.63
C PRO A 156 3.10 2.94 -14.49
N SER A 157 4.07 2.03 -14.72
CA SER A 157 3.87 0.81 -15.50
C SER A 157 3.17 -0.30 -14.70
N ARG A 158 3.01 -0.15 -13.39
CA ARG A 158 2.33 -1.12 -12.53
C ARG A 158 0.94 -0.63 -12.15
N VAL A 159 -0.08 -1.40 -12.45
CA VAL A 159 -1.46 -1.16 -12.00
C VAL A 159 -1.61 -1.74 -10.57
N THR A 160 -0.83 -1.22 -9.64
CA THR A 160 -0.93 -1.60 -8.21
C THR A 160 -1.14 -0.34 -7.38
N ASN A 161 -2.06 -0.42 -6.43
CA ASN A 161 -2.26 0.66 -5.47
C ASN A 161 -1.00 0.85 -4.60
N ALA A 162 -0.79 2.07 -4.13
CA ALA A 162 0.25 2.35 -3.14
C ALA A 162 -0.03 1.56 -1.85
N ASP A 163 1.02 0.96 -1.29
CA ASP A 163 0.96 0.23 -0.03
C ASP A 163 2.03 0.78 0.92
N ILE A 164 1.59 1.21 2.11
CA ILE A 164 2.45 1.77 3.14
C ILE A 164 2.20 1.02 4.44
N ASP A 165 3.16 0.21 4.81
CA ASP A 165 3.17 -0.48 6.09
C ASP A 165 3.69 0.45 7.20
N THR A 166 2.95 0.50 8.30
CA THR A 166 3.36 1.25 9.49
C THR A 166 3.25 0.39 10.74
N ASP A 167 4.33 0.34 11.51
CA ASP A 167 4.38 -0.41 12.76
C ASP A 167 3.98 0.49 13.93
N TYR A 168 3.09 -0.03 14.78
CA TYR A 168 2.63 0.63 16.00
C TYR A 168 2.69 -0.32 17.20
N SER A 169 2.74 0.25 18.40
CA SER A 169 2.44 -0.52 19.60
C SER A 169 1.01 -1.08 19.56
N GLY A 170 0.74 -2.17 20.24
CA GLY A 170 -0.60 -2.76 20.23
C GLY A 170 -1.70 -1.79 20.70
N LYS A 171 -1.40 -0.95 21.70
CA LYS A 171 -2.31 0.08 22.21
C LYS A 171 -2.55 1.19 21.17
N ASP A 172 -1.49 1.67 20.56
CA ASP A 172 -1.55 2.78 19.59
C ASP A 172 -2.26 2.36 18.31
N ARG A 173 -2.06 1.11 17.86
CA ARG A 173 -2.76 0.57 16.71
C ARG A 173 -4.28 0.61 16.87
N GLU A 174 -4.81 0.24 18.04
CA GLU A 174 -6.25 0.30 18.29
C GLU A 174 -6.77 1.75 18.37
N THR A 175 -5.95 2.67 18.87
CA THR A 175 -6.27 4.11 18.90
C THR A 175 -6.37 4.68 17.49
N ILE A 176 -5.41 4.33 16.60
CA ILE A 176 -5.42 4.75 15.20
C ILE A 176 -6.59 4.16 14.43
N LYS A 177 -6.87 2.86 14.61
CA LYS A 177 -8.06 2.25 14.00
C LYS A 177 -9.35 2.98 14.41
N ARG A 178 -9.49 3.33 15.67
CA ARG A 178 -10.65 4.07 16.15
C ARG A 178 -10.74 5.45 15.51
N PHE A 179 -9.63 6.17 15.43
CA PHE A 179 -9.55 7.46 14.77
C PHE A 179 -9.98 7.38 13.31
N LEU A 180 -9.41 6.45 12.55
CA LEU A 180 -9.73 6.26 11.13
C LEU A 180 -11.18 5.81 10.88
N LEU A 181 -11.72 4.94 11.74
CA LEU A 181 -13.03 4.34 11.54
C LEU A 181 -14.20 5.13 12.14
N LYS A 182 -13.99 5.86 13.25
CA LYS A 182 -15.09 6.40 14.05
C LYS A 182 -15.04 7.90 14.29
N ASP A 183 -13.88 8.45 14.63
CA ASP A 183 -13.90 9.73 15.34
C ASP A 183 -13.85 10.97 14.43
N LYS A 184 -13.21 10.94 13.27
CA LYS A 184 -13.10 12.14 12.43
C LYS A 184 -13.11 11.91 10.94
N MET A 185 -12.75 10.76 10.46
CA MET A 185 -12.63 10.57 9.02
C MET A 185 -13.90 10.01 8.39
N ASN A 186 -14.82 9.41 9.17
CA ASN A 186 -16.09 8.81 8.69
C ASN A 186 -16.01 8.31 7.22
N LEU A 187 -14.89 7.68 6.89
CA LEU A 187 -14.53 7.30 5.53
C LEU A 187 -15.25 5.99 5.19
N PRO A 188 -16.30 6.03 4.35
CA PRO A 188 -17.05 4.81 4.01
C PRO A 188 -16.19 3.73 3.38
N SER A 189 -15.07 4.12 2.74
CA SER A 189 -14.14 3.24 2.05
C SER A 189 -13.21 2.42 2.96
N ILE A 190 -13.15 2.73 4.27
CA ILE A 190 -12.32 2.00 5.24
C ILE A 190 -13.15 0.96 6.01
N ARG A 191 -14.46 0.95 5.81
CA ARG A 191 -15.36 -0.05 6.38
C ARG A 191 -15.46 -1.27 5.46
N SER A 192 -14.49 -2.14 5.49
CA SER A 192 -14.59 -3.48 4.91
C SER A 192 -14.53 -4.54 5.99
#